data_6070b6da8c0daba2e39bdc95fdc5436b
#
_entry.id   6070b6da8c0daba2e39bdc95fdc5436b
#
_cell.length_a   1.000
_cell.length_b   1.000
_cell.length_c   1.000
_cell.angle_alpha   90.00
_cell.angle_beta   90.00
_cell.angle_gamma   90.00
#
_symmetry.space_group_name_H-M   'P 1'
#
loop_
_entity.id
_entity.type
_entity.pdbx_description
1 polymer ?
#
loop_
_entity_poly.entity_id
_entity_poly.type
_entity_poly.pdbx_seq_one_letter_code
_entity_poly.pdbx_strand_id
1 'polypeptide(L)'
;ISKKELTSAVSHISGKDMLQIGSGNPAMQIQGKVSGLAVENSTPSDPNSSPSIQVRGVSSRSAGLGPLIVIDGIPGGSLDNLNENDIGSIDVLKDGAASAIYGTRGSNGVIVVTTKKGTMDGKIHTSYSGFVNITTPVRELNVLSATDFREQKRGDDYGADTDWFDELTKVAVSHSHTLQVMGGNTKTNYKATVDYKNTDGIDLRSERQQVGARLSLNHTGKSDLYNVILNVAPRTVKYQ
;
A
#
# COMPACT_ATOMS: atom_id res chain seq x y z
N ILE A 1 -12.45 -17.21 -14.54
CA ILE A 1 -11.61 -17.53 -15.71
C ILE A 1 -10.39 -18.24 -15.17
N SER A 2 -10.13 -19.47 -15.64
CA SER A 2 -8.99 -20.24 -15.14
C SER A 2 -7.68 -19.70 -15.70
N LYS A 3 -6.59 -19.80 -14.92
CA LYS A 3 -5.25 -19.31 -15.29
C LYS A 3 -4.72 -19.89 -16.63
N LYS A 4 -5.32 -20.98 -17.11
CA LYS A 4 -4.97 -21.64 -18.38
C LYS A 4 -5.56 -20.97 -19.63
N GLU A 5 -6.55 -20.10 -19.47
CA GLU A 5 -7.27 -19.48 -20.59
C GLU A 5 -6.79 -18.05 -20.89
N LEU A 6 -5.89 -17.50 -20.05
CA LEU A 6 -5.31 -16.19 -20.26
C LEU A 6 -4.03 -16.33 -21.11
N THR A 7 -4.13 -15.97 -22.37
CA THR A 7 -2.98 -15.85 -23.30
C THR A 7 -2.07 -14.68 -23.00
N SER A 8 -2.33 -13.93 -21.94
CA SER A 8 -1.64 -12.69 -21.56
C SER A 8 -0.88 -12.84 -20.23
N ALA A 9 0.19 -12.08 -20.08
CA ALA A 9 1.04 -12.09 -18.88
C ALA A 9 0.31 -11.46 -17.69
N VAL A 10 -0.45 -12.28 -16.95
CA VAL A 10 -1.09 -11.92 -15.68
C VAL A 10 -0.28 -12.50 -14.54
N SER A 11 0.08 -11.66 -13.58
CA SER A 11 0.72 -12.11 -12.34
C SER A 11 -0.26 -11.95 -11.18
N HIS A 12 -0.44 -13.04 -10.42
CA HIS A 12 -1.35 -13.11 -9.27
C HIS A 12 -0.58 -13.18 -7.96
N ILE A 13 -0.97 -12.37 -6.98
CA ILE A 13 -0.44 -12.37 -5.61
C ILE A 13 -1.62 -12.57 -4.67
N SER A 14 -1.52 -13.57 -3.80
CA SER A 14 -2.49 -13.77 -2.72
C SER A 14 -2.29 -12.75 -1.60
N GLY A 15 -3.38 -12.29 -0.97
CA GLY A 15 -3.30 -11.42 0.20
C GLY A 15 -2.53 -12.03 1.37
N LYS A 16 -2.47 -13.37 1.47
CA LYS A 16 -1.65 -14.06 2.48
C LYS A 16 -0.16 -13.88 2.25
N ASP A 17 0.26 -13.86 0.99
CA ASP A 17 1.67 -13.70 0.62
C ASP A 17 2.14 -12.26 0.82
N MET A 18 1.22 -11.30 0.84
CA MET A 18 1.52 -9.89 1.07
C MET A 18 1.90 -9.62 2.54
N LEU A 19 1.18 -10.19 3.49
CA LEU A 19 1.35 -9.93 4.93
C LEU A 19 2.69 -10.43 5.52
N GLN A 20 3.50 -11.12 4.73
CA GLN A 20 4.82 -11.61 5.16
C GLN A 20 5.91 -10.53 5.20
N ILE A 21 5.66 -9.37 4.62
CA ILE A 21 6.61 -8.25 4.62
C ILE A 21 6.11 -7.21 5.63
N GLY A 22 6.96 -6.81 6.56
CA GLY A 22 6.64 -5.87 7.65
C GLY A 22 6.39 -4.42 7.21
N SER A 23 6.03 -4.18 5.95
CA SER A 23 5.62 -2.87 5.45
C SER A 23 4.12 -2.76 5.48
N GLY A 24 3.60 -1.77 6.16
CA GLY A 24 2.17 -1.47 6.17
C GLY A 24 1.66 -0.76 4.90
N ASN A 25 2.45 -0.66 3.84
CA ASN A 25 2.02 -0.08 2.56
C ASN A 25 1.83 -1.22 1.53
N PRO A 26 0.60 -1.44 1.00
CA PRO A 26 0.34 -2.50 0.03
C PRO A 26 1.20 -2.41 -1.24
N ALA A 27 1.57 -1.21 -1.68
CA ALA A 27 2.46 -1.04 -2.83
C ALA A 27 3.85 -1.62 -2.57
N MET A 28 4.41 -1.38 -1.38
CA MET A 28 5.72 -1.95 -0.99
C MET A 28 5.65 -3.47 -0.81
N GLN A 29 4.51 -4.00 -0.39
CA GLN A 29 4.33 -5.45 -0.19
C GLN A 29 4.33 -6.26 -1.49
N ILE A 30 4.10 -5.64 -2.64
CA ILE A 30 4.18 -6.28 -3.96
C ILE A 30 5.54 -6.14 -4.64
N GLN A 31 6.45 -5.34 -4.05
CA GLN A 31 7.82 -5.15 -4.55
C GLN A 31 8.56 -6.49 -4.62
N GLY A 32 9.20 -6.75 -5.75
CA GLY A 32 9.98 -7.98 -5.98
C GLY A 32 9.15 -9.26 -6.19
N LYS A 33 7.82 -9.23 -6.00
CA LYS A 33 6.94 -10.41 -6.15
C LYS A 33 6.40 -10.61 -7.57
N VAL A 34 6.47 -9.59 -8.39
CA VAL A 34 5.95 -9.61 -9.76
C VAL A 34 7.05 -9.24 -10.73
N SER A 35 7.37 -10.14 -11.67
CA SER A 35 8.34 -9.84 -12.72
C SER A 35 7.85 -8.67 -13.59
N GLY A 36 8.72 -7.69 -13.88
CA GLY A 36 8.39 -6.51 -14.68
C GLY A 36 7.52 -5.47 -13.97
N LEU A 37 7.33 -5.58 -12.64
CA LEU A 37 6.78 -4.55 -11.78
C LEU A 37 7.93 -3.92 -10.98
N ALA A 38 8.17 -2.65 -11.18
CA ALA A 38 9.07 -1.84 -10.36
C ALA A 38 8.24 -1.05 -9.35
N VAL A 39 8.61 -1.13 -8.09
CA VAL A 39 8.05 -0.31 -7.01
C VAL A 39 9.22 0.39 -6.35
N GLU A 40 9.21 1.70 -6.34
CA GLU A 40 10.28 2.54 -5.83
C GLU A 40 9.71 3.56 -4.85
N ASN A 41 10.31 3.66 -3.68
CA ASN A 41 10.07 4.76 -2.75
C ASN A 41 11.35 5.59 -2.65
N SER A 42 11.32 6.80 -3.19
CA SER A 42 12.48 7.70 -3.23
C SER A 42 12.77 8.33 -1.86
N THR A 43 11.78 8.40 -0.99
CA THR A 43 11.89 8.97 0.36
C THR A 43 11.28 8.02 1.39
N PRO A 44 11.91 6.86 1.66
CA PRO A 44 11.36 5.86 2.56
C PRO A 44 11.31 6.29 4.03
N SER A 45 12.04 7.34 4.40
CA SER A 45 12.01 7.97 5.72
C SER A 45 10.75 8.80 5.97
N ASP A 46 10.13 9.32 4.90
CA ASP A 46 8.93 10.13 4.98
C ASP A 46 7.67 9.25 4.87
N PRO A 47 6.86 9.10 5.93
CA PRO A 47 5.62 8.34 5.92
C PRO A 47 4.55 8.94 5.02
N ASN A 48 4.71 10.18 4.58
CA ASN A 48 3.79 10.88 3.69
C ASN A 48 4.12 10.65 2.21
N SER A 49 5.29 10.06 1.91
CA SER A 49 5.66 9.72 0.55
C SER A 49 4.86 8.52 0.03
N SER A 50 4.43 8.58 -1.23
CA SER A 50 3.78 7.46 -1.91
C SER A 50 4.77 6.77 -2.83
N PRO A 51 4.88 5.43 -2.77
CA PRO A 51 5.74 4.69 -3.70
C PRO A 51 5.29 4.88 -5.15
N SER A 52 6.24 5.06 -6.02
CA SER A 52 6.04 5.05 -7.47
C SER A 52 5.97 3.60 -7.96
N ILE A 53 4.99 3.31 -8.79
CA ILE A 53 4.78 1.97 -9.35
C ILE A 53 4.86 2.07 -10.87
N GLN A 54 5.66 1.19 -11.48
CA GLN A 54 5.80 1.11 -12.93
C GLN A 54 5.70 -0.34 -13.39
N VAL A 55 4.97 -0.57 -14.47
CA VAL A 55 4.87 -1.88 -15.13
C VAL A 55 5.64 -1.81 -16.44
N ARG A 56 6.70 -2.64 -16.59
CA ARG A 56 7.59 -2.73 -17.76
C ARG A 56 8.32 -1.44 -18.15
N GLY A 57 8.50 -0.50 -17.21
CA GLY A 57 9.24 0.73 -17.44
C GLY A 57 8.39 1.85 -18.05
N VAL A 58 9.07 2.91 -18.47
CA VAL A 58 8.44 4.15 -18.98
C VAL A 58 7.99 3.96 -20.42
N SER A 59 6.67 3.92 -20.64
CA SER A 59 6.08 3.77 -21.99
C SER A 59 5.71 5.10 -22.65
N SER A 60 5.64 6.21 -21.91
CA SER A 60 5.24 7.53 -22.42
C SER A 60 6.00 8.66 -21.72
N ARG A 61 6.32 9.71 -22.48
CA ARG A 61 6.95 10.93 -21.95
C ARG A 61 5.95 11.92 -21.33
N SER A 62 4.70 11.86 -21.72
CA SER A 62 3.71 12.92 -21.43
C SER A 62 2.47 12.45 -20.69
N ALA A 63 2.18 11.15 -20.68
CA ALA A 63 1.09 10.57 -19.89
C ALA A 63 1.62 10.08 -18.55
N GLY A 64 0.79 10.07 -17.51
CA GLY A 64 1.16 9.52 -16.19
C GLY A 64 1.82 8.13 -16.32
N LEU A 65 2.93 7.94 -15.63
CA LEU A 65 3.79 6.76 -15.79
C LEU A 65 3.29 5.53 -15.02
N GLY A 66 2.35 5.71 -14.08
CA GLY A 66 1.84 4.65 -13.23
C GLY A 66 0.75 3.80 -13.90
N PRO A 67 0.59 2.55 -13.44
CA PRO A 67 -0.49 1.68 -13.86
C PRO A 67 -1.85 2.19 -13.37
N LEU A 68 -2.91 1.79 -14.07
CA LEU A 68 -4.27 2.01 -13.59
C LEU A 68 -4.55 1.07 -12.41
N ILE A 69 -4.97 1.62 -11.28
CA ILE A 69 -5.38 0.82 -10.12
C ILE A 69 -6.90 0.67 -10.16
N VAL A 70 -7.36 -0.59 -10.07
CA VAL A 70 -8.77 -0.97 -10.06
C VAL A 70 -9.05 -1.74 -8.77
N ILE A 71 -9.95 -1.24 -7.94
CA ILE A 71 -10.31 -1.85 -6.66
C ILE A 71 -11.75 -2.33 -6.75
N ASP A 72 -11.96 -3.64 -6.60
CA ASP A 72 -13.29 -4.28 -6.71
C ASP A 72 -14.06 -3.89 -7.99
N GLY A 73 -13.34 -3.71 -9.10
CA GLY A 73 -13.90 -3.32 -10.38
C GLY A 73 -14.04 -1.80 -10.60
N ILE A 74 -13.72 -0.97 -9.61
CA ILE A 74 -13.79 0.50 -9.71
C ILE A 74 -12.40 1.06 -10.05
N PRO A 75 -12.22 1.69 -11.23
CA PRO A 75 -10.94 2.25 -11.63
C PRO A 75 -10.65 3.61 -10.97
N GLY A 76 -9.37 3.89 -10.72
CA GLY A 76 -8.89 5.17 -10.19
C GLY A 76 -8.65 5.19 -8.69
N GLY A 77 -8.60 4.02 -8.04
CA GLY A 77 -8.22 3.89 -6.63
C GLY A 77 -6.73 4.15 -6.37
N SER A 78 -6.35 4.21 -5.10
CA SER A 78 -4.95 4.24 -4.64
C SER A 78 -4.69 3.07 -3.70
N LEU A 79 -3.52 2.43 -3.83
CA LEU A 79 -3.07 1.39 -2.90
C LEU A 79 -2.79 1.95 -1.50
N ASP A 80 -2.38 3.21 -1.38
CA ASP A 80 -2.10 3.87 -0.10
C ASP A 80 -3.36 4.02 0.78
N ASN A 81 -4.54 3.96 0.15
CA ASN A 81 -5.82 4.07 0.83
C ASN A 81 -6.45 2.71 1.16
N LEU A 82 -5.71 1.62 0.98
CA LEU A 82 -6.17 0.28 1.33
C LEU A 82 -5.49 -0.20 2.62
N ASN A 83 -6.27 -0.89 3.45
CA ASN A 83 -5.70 -1.68 4.52
C ASN A 83 -5.23 -3.03 3.93
N GLU A 84 -4.00 -3.41 4.20
CA GLU A 84 -3.42 -4.67 3.73
C GLU A 84 -4.21 -5.90 4.16
N ASN A 85 -4.83 -5.83 5.34
CA ASN A 85 -5.66 -6.92 5.86
C ASN A 85 -6.98 -7.09 5.09
N ASP A 86 -7.41 -6.06 4.34
CA ASP A 86 -8.61 -6.13 3.50
C ASP A 86 -8.34 -6.76 2.13
N ILE A 87 -7.08 -6.85 1.71
CA ILE A 87 -6.73 -7.35 0.38
C ILE A 87 -6.86 -8.87 0.34
N GLY A 88 -7.66 -9.36 -0.60
CA GLY A 88 -7.80 -10.79 -0.92
C GLY A 88 -6.77 -11.24 -1.95
N SER A 89 -6.62 -10.48 -3.03
CA SER A 89 -5.61 -10.70 -4.07
C SER A 89 -5.27 -9.43 -4.81
N ILE A 90 -4.09 -9.42 -5.43
CA ILE A 90 -3.67 -8.43 -6.41
C ILE A 90 -3.29 -9.16 -7.70
N ASP A 91 -3.91 -8.74 -8.80
CA ASP A 91 -3.63 -9.22 -10.13
C ASP A 91 -3.01 -8.10 -10.96
N VAL A 92 -1.82 -8.33 -11.52
CA VAL A 92 -1.12 -7.36 -12.36
C VAL A 92 -1.28 -7.77 -13.80
N LEU A 93 -2.06 -7.00 -14.55
CA LEU A 93 -2.28 -7.16 -15.98
C LEU A 93 -1.23 -6.35 -16.74
N LYS A 94 -0.45 -7.06 -17.56
CA LYS A 94 0.61 -6.47 -18.38
C LYS A 94 0.18 -6.56 -19.83
N ASP A 95 0.54 -5.58 -20.64
CA ASP A 95 0.33 -5.63 -22.07
C ASP A 95 -1.12 -5.49 -22.58
N GLY A 96 -1.35 -6.12 -23.73
CA GLY A 96 -2.60 -6.07 -24.47
C GLY A 96 -3.84 -6.48 -23.68
N ALA A 97 -3.71 -7.35 -22.65
CA ALA A 97 -4.83 -7.71 -21.79
C ALA A 97 -5.36 -6.53 -20.98
N ALA A 98 -4.45 -5.71 -20.46
CA ALA A 98 -4.83 -4.49 -19.74
C ALA A 98 -5.56 -3.51 -20.66
N SER A 99 -5.01 -3.29 -21.85
CA SER A 99 -5.61 -2.37 -22.84
C SER A 99 -6.92 -2.91 -23.42
N ALA A 100 -7.06 -4.21 -23.58
CA ALA A 100 -8.30 -4.82 -24.08
C ALA A 100 -9.50 -4.63 -23.14
N ILE A 101 -9.24 -4.64 -21.83
CA ILE A 101 -10.31 -4.53 -20.82
C ILE A 101 -10.55 -3.07 -20.41
N TYR A 102 -9.48 -2.26 -20.27
CA TYR A 102 -9.53 -0.91 -19.70
C TYR A 102 -9.22 0.20 -20.73
N GLY A 103 -9.08 -0.16 -22.00
CA GLY A 103 -8.81 0.77 -23.09
C GLY A 103 -7.47 1.49 -22.93
N THR A 104 -7.38 2.72 -23.41
CA THR A 104 -6.17 3.56 -23.35
C THR A 104 -5.69 3.83 -21.91
N ARG A 105 -6.57 3.80 -20.91
CA ARG A 105 -6.19 3.96 -19.51
C ARG A 105 -5.35 2.78 -18.98
N GLY A 106 -5.44 1.62 -19.62
CA GLY A 106 -4.65 0.43 -19.28
C GLY A 106 -3.30 0.33 -20.00
N SER A 107 -2.90 1.32 -20.82
CA SER A 107 -1.68 1.26 -21.63
C SER A 107 -0.39 1.07 -20.81
N ASN A 108 -0.35 1.59 -19.59
CA ASN A 108 0.78 1.45 -18.67
C ASN A 108 0.65 0.23 -17.73
N GLY A 109 -0.24 -0.72 -18.05
CA GLY A 109 -0.60 -1.84 -17.20
C GLY A 109 -1.74 -1.50 -16.23
N VAL A 110 -2.32 -2.54 -15.64
CA VAL A 110 -3.42 -2.42 -14.68
C VAL A 110 -3.12 -3.29 -13.46
N ILE A 111 -3.31 -2.73 -12.28
CA ILE A 111 -3.27 -3.44 -11.01
C ILE A 111 -4.71 -3.60 -10.53
N VAL A 112 -5.21 -4.84 -10.55
CA VAL A 112 -6.54 -5.18 -10.09
C VAL A 112 -6.44 -5.69 -8.66
N VAL A 113 -7.07 -5.00 -7.73
CA VAL A 113 -7.16 -5.39 -6.33
C VAL A 113 -8.55 -5.95 -6.06
N THR A 114 -8.59 -7.17 -5.55
CA THR A 114 -9.82 -7.78 -5.06
C THR A 114 -9.78 -7.80 -3.55
N THR A 115 -10.77 -7.19 -2.91
CA THR A 115 -10.85 -7.20 -1.44
C THR A 115 -11.48 -8.49 -0.92
N LYS A 116 -11.16 -8.85 0.32
CA LYS A 116 -11.74 -10.01 0.99
C LYS A 116 -13.25 -9.79 1.17
N LYS A 117 -14.04 -10.77 0.82
CA LYS A 117 -15.49 -10.80 1.03
C LYS A 117 -15.84 -11.42 2.38
N GLY A 118 -17.08 -11.28 2.80
CA GLY A 118 -17.62 -11.98 3.96
C GLY A 118 -17.63 -13.51 3.76
N THR A 119 -17.67 -14.25 4.86
CA THR A 119 -17.78 -15.71 4.86
C THR A 119 -19.22 -16.14 4.50
N MET A 120 -19.38 -17.36 4.03
CA MET A 120 -20.67 -17.92 3.61
C MET A 120 -21.09 -19.15 4.45
N ASP A 121 -20.40 -19.38 5.57
CA ASP A 121 -20.57 -20.56 6.43
C ASP A 121 -21.65 -20.42 7.52
N GLY A 122 -22.37 -19.31 7.52
CA GLY A 122 -23.42 -19.03 8.49
C GLY A 122 -22.89 -18.57 9.87
N LYS A 123 -21.56 -18.43 10.01
CA LYS A 123 -20.91 -18.04 11.28
C LYS A 123 -20.38 -16.62 11.21
N ILE A 124 -20.27 -16.00 12.38
CA ILE A 124 -19.61 -14.71 12.54
C ILE A 124 -18.15 -14.98 12.89
N HIS A 125 -17.23 -14.43 12.12
CA HIS A 125 -15.81 -14.47 12.37
C HIS A 125 -15.34 -13.07 12.76
N THR A 126 -14.68 -12.98 13.90
CA THR A 126 -14.05 -11.74 14.36
C THR A 126 -12.54 -11.97 14.41
N SER A 127 -11.78 -11.05 13.85
CA SER A 127 -10.32 -11.08 13.90
C SER A 127 -9.77 -9.71 14.25
N TYR A 128 -8.72 -9.72 15.04
CA TYR A 128 -7.89 -8.56 15.33
C TYR A 128 -6.49 -8.84 14.81
N SER A 129 -5.90 -7.86 14.14
CA SER A 129 -4.50 -7.88 13.77
C SER A 129 -3.86 -6.54 14.10
N GLY A 130 -2.63 -6.60 14.61
CA GLY A 130 -1.86 -5.40 14.93
C GLY A 130 -0.39 -5.70 14.80
N PHE A 131 0.39 -4.66 14.52
CA PHE A 131 1.84 -4.73 14.55
C PHE A 131 2.43 -3.41 15.06
N VAL A 132 3.65 -3.52 15.57
CA VAL A 132 4.51 -2.40 15.93
C VAL A 132 5.78 -2.53 15.10
N ASN A 133 6.20 -1.43 14.51
CA ASN A 133 7.44 -1.34 13.73
C ASN A 133 8.34 -0.27 14.35
N ILE A 134 9.60 -0.62 14.56
CA ILE A 134 10.64 0.31 15.04
C ILE A 134 11.63 0.51 13.90
N THR A 135 11.77 1.75 13.45
CA THR A 135 12.67 2.15 12.38
C THR A 135 13.78 3.02 12.94
N THR A 136 15.02 2.65 12.65
CA THR A 136 16.21 3.43 13.05
C THR A 136 17.00 3.81 11.81
N PRO A 137 17.69 4.96 11.80
CA PRO A 137 18.64 5.28 10.75
C PRO A 137 19.74 4.21 10.71
N VAL A 138 20.01 3.64 9.53
CA VAL A 138 21.03 2.58 9.36
C VAL A 138 22.34 3.15 8.88
N ARG A 139 22.33 4.31 8.26
CA ARG A 139 23.52 4.92 7.67
C ARG A 139 23.52 6.42 7.95
N GLU A 140 24.55 6.87 8.61
CA GLU A 140 24.90 8.27 8.72
C GLU A 140 25.60 8.73 7.43
N LEU A 141 25.31 9.97 7.03
CA LEU A 141 26.07 10.61 5.96
C LEU A 141 27.49 10.85 6.49
N ASN A 142 28.50 10.39 5.75
CA ASN A 142 29.89 10.61 6.10
C ASN A 142 30.25 12.07 5.76
N VAL A 143 29.89 12.98 6.66
CA VAL A 143 30.19 14.41 6.57
C VAL A 143 31.42 14.74 7.43
N LEU A 144 32.05 15.88 7.18
CA LEU A 144 33.17 16.35 8.00
C LEU A 144 32.69 16.63 9.42
N SER A 145 33.36 16.04 10.40
CA SER A 145 33.15 16.41 11.80
C SER A 145 33.68 17.84 12.04
N ALA A 146 33.25 18.47 13.12
CA ALA A 146 33.77 19.79 13.53
C ALA A 146 35.31 19.74 13.72
N THR A 147 35.83 18.65 14.22
CA THR A 147 37.28 18.42 14.36
C THR A 147 37.97 18.37 13.00
N ASP A 148 37.47 17.57 12.07
CA ASP A 148 38.04 17.46 10.72
C ASP A 148 37.97 18.79 9.96
N PHE A 149 36.89 19.58 10.16
CA PHE A 149 36.74 20.88 9.56
C PHE A 149 37.83 21.85 10.05
N ARG A 150 38.09 21.87 11.38
CA ARG A 150 39.13 22.69 11.99
C ARG A 150 40.53 22.29 11.54
N GLU A 151 40.84 20.98 11.53
CA GLU A 151 42.12 20.46 11.11
C GLU A 151 42.41 20.75 9.63
N GLN A 152 41.39 20.62 8.77
CA GLN A 152 41.55 20.86 7.33
C GLN A 152 41.50 22.35 6.95
N LYS A 153 41.20 23.25 7.88
CA LYS A 153 41.11 24.70 7.65
C LYS A 153 40.24 25.11 6.44
N ARG A 154 39.09 24.48 6.31
CA ARG A 154 38.23 24.61 5.12
C ARG A 154 37.35 25.87 5.11
N GLY A 155 37.49 26.76 6.07
CA GLY A 155 36.72 27.99 6.17
C GLY A 155 36.85 28.65 7.55
N ASP A 156 36.01 29.60 7.83
CA ASP A 156 35.96 30.27 9.13
C ASP A 156 35.24 29.40 10.15
N ASP A 157 35.89 29.08 11.25
CA ASP A 157 35.33 28.31 12.35
C ASP A 157 34.61 29.25 13.33
N TYR A 158 33.29 29.09 13.45
CA TYR A 158 32.45 29.83 14.40
C TYR A 158 32.24 29.09 15.72
N GLY A 159 32.98 28.01 15.97
CA GLY A 159 32.94 27.27 17.22
C GLY A 159 31.75 26.29 17.37
N ALA A 160 30.99 26.06 16.33
CA ALA A 160 29.86 25.11 16.37
C ALA A 160 30.36 23.67 16.35
N ASP A 161 29.70 22.79 17.11
CA ASP A 161 29.99 21.35 17.18
C ASP A 161 28.68 20.53 17.29
N THR A 162 27.69 20.94 16.53
CA THR A 162 26.36 20.31 16.55
C THR A 162 26.32 19.16 15.56
N ASP A 163 25.97 17.97 16.01
CA ASP A 163 25.64 16.84 15.14
C ASP A 163 24.19 17.04 14.63
N TRP A 164 24.07 17.62 13.45
CA TRP A 164 22.77 17.88 12.83
C TRP A 164 22.02 16.62 12.44
N PHE A 165 22.72 15.51 12.22
CA PHE A 165 22.06 14.25 11.90
C PHE A 165 21.32 13.73 13.13
N ASP A 166 21.98 13.74 14.28
CA ASP A 166 21.39 13.30 15.56
C ASP A 166 20.25 14.24 15.99
N GLU A 167 20.43 15.55 15.80
CA GLU A 167 19.41 16.57 16.13
C GLU A 167 18.16 16.50 15.23
N LEU A 168 18.29 16.02 14.00
CA LEU A 168 17.20 16.01 13.01
C LEU A 168 16.55 14.63 12.83
N THR A 169 17.12 13.59 13.41
CA THR A 169 16.59 12.22 13.29
C THR A 169 16.16 11.67 14.64
N LYS A 170 15.29 10.68 14.59
CA LYS A 170 14.80 9.96 15.76
C LYS A 170 14.57 8.48 15.47
N VAL A 171 14.47 7.68 16.52
CA VAL A 171 13.90 6.35 16.42
C VAL A 171 12.41 6.47 16.19
N ALA A 172 11.91 5.99 15.07
CA ALA A 172 10.52 6.06 14.68
C ALA A 172 9.77 4.81 15.17
N VAL A 173 8.64 4.99 15.86
CA VAL A 173 7.78 3.91 16.34
C VAL A 173 6.42 4.00 15.67
N SER A 174 6.17 3.11 14.73
CA SER A 174 4.90 3.01 14.00
C SER A 174 4.07 1.85 14.53
N HIS A 175 2.75 2.00 14.55
CA HIS A 175 1.85 0.91 14.94
C HIS A 175 0.56 0.90 14.12
N SER A 176 -0.04 -0.27 13.99
CA SER A 176 -1.30 -0.47 13.27
C SER A 176 -2.20 -1.43 14.03
N HIS A 177 -3.49 -1.14 14.00
CA HIS A 177 -4.53 -1.94 14.63
C HIS A 177 -5.69 -2.09 13.66
N THR A 178 -6.10 -3.32 13.38
CA THR A 178 -7.21 -3.65 12.48
C THR A 178 -8.15 -4.63 13.15
N LEU A 179 -9.42 -4.25 13.28
CA LEU A 179 -10.50 -5.11 13.73
C LEU A 179 -11.40 -5.44 12.55
N GLN A 180 -11.67 -6.72 12.34
CA GLN A 180 -12.54 -7.20 11.27
C GLN A 180 -13.64 -8.08 11.82
N VAL A 181 -14.85 -7.89 11.31
CA VAL A 181 -16.00 -8.75 11.55
C VAL A 181 -16.54 -9.17 10.20
N MET A 182 -16.68 -10.46 9.97
CA MET A 182 -17.21 -10.99 8.72
C MET A 182 -18.16 -12.14 9.00
N GLY A 183 -19.16 -12.31 8.15
CA GLY A 183 -20.13 -13.37 8.29
C GLY A 183 -21.10 -13.41 7.11
N GLY A 184 -22.05 -14.32 7.19
CA GLY A 184 -23.10 -14.43 6.21
C GLY A 184 -23.40 -15.86 5.78
N ASN A 185 -24.19 -15.98 4.77
CA ASN A 185 -24.60 -17.24 4.14
C ASN A 185 -24.41 -17.15 2.61
N THR A 186 -24.81 -18.18 1.90
CA THR A 186 -24.69 -18.26 0.43
C THR A 186 -25.40 -17.12 -0.32
N LYS A 187 -26.43 -16.48 0.27
CA LYS A 187 -27.17 -15.39 -0.35
C LYS A 187 -26.72 -14.02 0.10
N THR A 188 -26.34 -13.90 1.36
CA THR A 188 -25.95 -12.60 1.94
C THR A 188 -24.68 -12.80 2.73
N ASN A 189 -23.62 -12.07 2.38
CA ASN A 189 -22.40 -12.03 3.16
C ASN A 189 -21.95 -10.57 3.37
N TYR A 190 -21.31 -10.35 4.48
CA TYR A 190 -20.84 -9.03 4.87
C TYR A 190 -19.45 -9.10 5.50
N LYS A 191 -18.73 -8.01 5.38
CA LYS A 191 -17.46 -7.77 6.06
C LYS A 191 -17.40 -6.31 6.50
N ALA A 192 -17.12 -6.08 7.76
CA ALA A 192 -16.83 -4.77 8.32
C ALA A 192 -15.40 -4.77 8.85
N THR A 193 -14.65 -3.72 8.53
CA THR A 193 -13.27 -3.50 9.02
C THR A 193 -13.18 -2.10 9.58
N VAL A 194 -12.49 -1.96 10.72
CA VAL A 194 -12.06 -0.66 11.26
C VAL A 194 -10.56 -0.75 11.46
N ASP A 195 -9.85 0.25 10.98
CA ASP A 195 -8.40 0.33 11.08
C ASP A 195 -7.92 1.67 11.61
N TYR A 196 -6.90 1.60 12.43
CA TYR A 196 -6.09 2.73 12.87
C TYR A 196 -4.63 2.43 12.58
N LYS A 197 -3.92 3.38 12.00
CA LYS A 197 -2.51 3.26 11.69
C LYS A 197 -1.81 4.58 11.97
N ASN A 198 -0.75 4.50 12.77
CA ASN A 198 0.19 5.59 12.96
C ASN A 198 1.53 5.17 12.34
N THR A 199 2.02 5.95 11.40
CA THR A 199 3.33 5.76 10.79
C THR A 199 4.19 6.96 11.14
N ASP A 200 5.24 6.70 11.89
CA ASP A 200 6.22 7.69 12.30
C ASP A 200 7.45 7.60 11.39
N GLY A 201 7.99 8.74 10.98
CA GLY A 201 9.21 8.81 10.19
C GLY A 201 10.43 9.03 11.06
N ILE A 202 11.62 8.72 10.53
CA ILE A 202 12.89 8.95 11.23
C ILE A 202 13.25 10.45 11.30
N ASP A 203 12.70 11.26 10.40
CA ASP A 203 12.88 12.71 10.41
C ASP A 203 11.99 13.34 11.47
N LEU A 204 12.46 14.38 12.13
CA LEU A 204 11.64 15.12 13.09
C LEU A 204 10.38 15.67 12.44
N ARG A 205 9.23 15.54 13.12
CA ARG A 205 7.92 16.04 12.68
C ARG A 205 7.38 15.38 11.41
N SER A 206 7.80 14.17 11.13
CA SER A 206 7.30 13.40 10.00
C SER A 206 6.42 12.28 10.54
N GLU A 207 5.10 12.49 10.46
CA GLU A 207 4.10 11.56 10.99
C GLU A 207 2.89 11.48 10.05
N ARG A 208 2.31 10.30 9.94
CA ARG A 208 1.07 10.06 9.20
C ARG A 208 0.12 9.21 10.02
N GLN A 209 -1.01 9.77 10.38
CA GLN A 209 -2.09 9.08 11.07
C GLN A 209 -3.23 8.77 10.11
N GLN A 210 -3.72 7.54 10.15
CA GLN A 210 -4.82 7.09 9.30
C GLN A 210 -5.87 6.40 10.18
N VAL A 211 -7.14 6.76 9.96
CA VAL A 211 -8.30 6.06 10.50
C VAL A 211 -9.18 5.69 9.34
N GLY A 212 -9.51 4.42 9.23
CA GLY A 212 -10.34 3.90 8.15
C GLY A 212 -11.46 3.02 8.67
N ALA A 213 -12.55 2.97 7.92
CA ALA A 213 -13.58 1.97 8.07
C ALA A 213 -13.97 1.46 6.68
N ARG A 214 -14.30 0.18 6.57
CA ARG A 214 -14.82 -0.41 5.34
C ARG A 214 -16.00 -1.32 5.67
N LEU A 215 -17.05 -1.18 4.91
CA LEU A 215 -18.19 -2.09 4.91
C LEU A 215 -18.40 -2.64 3.50
N SER A 216 -18.35 -3.95 3.38
CA SER A 216 -18.70 -4.66 2.15
C SER A 216 -19.91 -5.56 2.43
N LEU A 217 -20.96 -5.39 1.66
CA LEU A 217 -22.16 -6.22 1.69
C LEU A 217 -22.40 -6.78 0.29
N ASN A 218 -22.62 -8.08 0.21
CA ASN A 218 -23.02 -8.75 -1.02
C ASN A 218 -24.32 -9.52 -0.77
N HIS A 219 -25.36 -9.23 -1.55
CA HIS A 219 -26.66 -9.90 -1.45
C HIS A 219 -27.12 -10.38 -2.82
N THR A 220 -27.34 -11.68 -2.93
CA THR A 220 -27.92 -12.30 -4.11
C THR A 220 -29.39 -12.63 -3.85
N GLY A 221 -30.29 -12.09 -4.67
CA GLY A 221 -31.71 -12.26 -4.52
C GLY A 221 -32.21 -13.68 -4.79
N LYS A 222 -33.54 -13.86 -4.66
CA LYS A 222 -34.18 -15.15 -4.98
C LYS A 222 -33.94 -15.52 -6.43
N SER A 223 -33.58 -16.80 -6.67
CA SER A 223 -33.34 -17.37 -8.01
C SER A 223 -32.24 -16.67 -8.80
N ASP A 224 -31.29 -16.03 -8.12
CA ASP A 224 -30.12 -15.35 -8.71
C ASP A 224 -30.48 -14.24 -9.72
N LEU A 225 -31.71 -13.71 -9.63
CA LEU A 225 -32.23 -12.69 -10.54
C LEU A 225 -31.50 -11.33 -10.41
N TYR A 226 -30.94 -11.05 -9.25
CA TYR A 226 -30.16 -9.81 -9.02
C TYR A 226 -29.09 -10.03 -7.97
N ASN A 227 -28.03 -9.26 -8.09
CA ASN A 227 -26.95 -9.18 -7.10
C ASN A 227 -26.73 -7.71 -6.75
N VAL A 228 -26.74 -7.42 -5.44
CA VAL A 228 -26.45 -6.09 -4.89
C VAL A 228 -25.12 -6.15 -4.17
N ILE A 229 -24.19 -5.34 -4.62
CA ILE A 229 -22.87 -5.17 -3.97
C ILE A 229 -22.80 -3.74 -3.46
N LEU A 230 -22.64 -3.59 -2.15
CA LEU A 230 -22.41 -2.31 -1.49
C LEU A 230 -20.99 -2.32 -0.89
N ASN A 231 -20.18 -1.35 -1.31
CA ASN A 231 -18.86 -1.11 -0.73
C ASN A 231 -18.78 0.35 -0.28
N VAL A 232 -18.56 0.56 1.00
CA VAL A 232 -18.34 1.90 1.60
C VAL A 232 -17.03 1.87 2.35
N ALA A 233 -16.16 2.85 2.09
CA ALA A 233 -14.80 2.85 2.67
C ALA A 233 -14.34 4.29 3.00
N PRO A 234 -14.94 4.96 4.01
CA PRO A 234 -14.44 6.25 4.47
C PRO A 234 -13.06 6.11 5.10
N ARG A 235 -12.23 7.13 4.88
CA ARG A 235 -10.89 7.22 5.48
C ARG A 235 -10.52 8.67 5.77
N THR A 236 -9.89 8.90 6.90
CA THR A 236 -9.29 10.18 7.26
C THR A 236 -7.78 9.99 7.40
N VAL A 237 -7.03 10.92 6.84
CA VAL A 237 -5.56 10.93 6.93
C VAL A 237 -5.13 12.30 7.45
N LYS A 238 -4.31 12.30 8.48
CA LYS A 238 -3.61 13.49 8.98
C LYS A 238 -2.13 13.36 8.67
N TYR A 239 -1.55 14.43 8.22
CA TYR A 239 -0.13 14.58 7.87
C TYR A 239 0.52 15.59 8.83
N GLN A 240 1.73 15.31 9.25
CA GLN A 240 2.63 16.24 9.93
C GLN A 240 3.98 16.25 9.22
#